data_66f3138ca5583ebb115af67e3dcfa95f
#
_entry.id   66f3138ca5583ebb115af67e3dcfa95f
#
_cell.length_a   1.000
_cell.length_b   1.000
_cell.length_c   1.000
_cell.angle_alpha   90.00
_cell.angle_beta   90.00
_cell.angle_gamma   90.00
#
_symmetry.space_group_name_H-M   'P 1'
#
loop_
_entity.id
_entity.type
_entity.pdbx_description
1 polymer ?
#
loop_
_entity_poly.entity_id
_entity_poly.type
_entity_poly.pdbx_seq_one_letter_code
_entity_poly.pdbx_strand_id
1 'polypeptide(L)'
;MISLIENCRSEIAALCALYGVQTLEVFGSAADGAFNETRSDIDFLVEFRQDDPGSLFHRYFGLQESLEKLFGRKIDLVTASALTNPYLKASVNQSRQPVYASARPQAA
;
A
#
# COMPACT_ATOMS: atom_id res chain seq x y z
N MET A 1 11.51 7.62 2.13
CA MET A 1 10.28 7.12 2.82
C MET A 1 10.15 7.83 4.16
N ILE A 2 8.97 8.31 4.49
CA ILE A 2 8.76 9.06 5.74
C ILE A 2 8.89 8.16 6.97
N SER A 3 9.31 8.76 8.08
CA SER A 3 9.51 8.03 9.34
C SER A 3 8.21 7.41 9.88
N LEU A 4 7.07 8.02 9.57
CA LEU A 4 5.76 7.50 9.97
C LEU A 4 5.56 6.07 9.48
N ILE A 5 5.92 5.80 8.22
CA ILE A 5 5.84 4.46 7.64
C ILE A 5 6.91 3.54 8.23
N GLU A 6 8.15 4.04 8.35
CA GLU A 6 9.25 3.25 8.91
C GLU A 6 8.93 2.76 10.33
N ASN A 7 8.32 3.63 11.15
CA ASN A 7 8.00 3.30 12.53
C ASN A 7 6.85 2.30 12.66
N CYS A 8 6.05 2.14 11.61
CA CYS A 8 4.87 1.25 11.62
C CYS A 8 5.04 0.02 10.74
N ARG A 9 6.25 -0.32 10.33
CA ARG A 9 6.48 -1.46 9.42
C ARG A 9 5.93 -2.78 9.98
N SER A 10 6.08 -3.04 11.27
CA SER A 10 5.58 -4.26 11.90
C SER A 10 4.04 -4.33 11.84
N GLU A 11 3.38 -3.24 12.14
CA GLU A 11 1.92 -3.15 12.09
C GLU A 11 1.42 -3.28 10.67
N ILE A 12 2.10 -2.64 9.72
CA ILE A 12 1.76 -2.75 8.29
C ILE A 12 1.91 -4.19 7.82
N ALA A 13 2.99 -4.86 8.19
CA ALA A 13 3.22 -6.26 7.83
C ALA A 13 2.12 -7.18 8.37
N ALA A 14 1.70 -6.94 9.61
CA ALA A 14 0.61 -7.73 10.21
C ALA A 14 -0.71 -7.53 9.47
N LEU A 15 -1.03 -6.30 9.09
CA LEU A 15 -2.23 -6.00 8.32
C LEU A 15 -2.17 -6.61 6.91
N CYS A 16 -1.03 -6.53 6.27
CA CYS A 16 -0.83 -7.12 4.95
C CYS A 16 -1.01 -8.65 4.98
N ALA A 17 -0.48 -9.30 6.01
CA ALA A 17 -0.66 -10.74 6.18
C ALA A 17 -2.14 -11.08 6.42
N LEU A 18 -2.83 -10.28 7.22
CA LEU A 18 -4.25 -10.49 7.53
C LEU A 18 -5.13 -10.38 6.29
N TYR A 19 -4.85 -9.43 5.41
CA TYR A 19 -5.67 -9.16 4.24
C TYR A 19 -5.17 -9.80 2.95
N GLY A 20 -4.18 -10.69 3.04
CA GLY A 20 -3.71 -11.44 1.88
C GLY A 20 -3.01 -10.58 0.84
N VAL A 21 -2.15 -9.67 1.28
CA VAL A 21 -1.37 -8.81 0.39
C VAL A 21 -0.13 -9.55 -0.10
N GLN A 22 0.15 -9.47 -1.39
CA GLN A 22 1.40 -9.96 -1.98
C GLN A 22 2.50 -8.92 -1.82
N THR A 23 2.24 -7.69 -2.27
CA THR A 23 3.18 -6.57 -2.15
C THR A 23 2.44 -5.30 -1.79
N LEU A 24 3.10 -4.45 -1.02
CA LEU A 24 2.63 -3.09 -0.72
C LEU A 24 3.80 -2.14 -0.93
N GLU A 25 3.57 -1.11 -1.71
CA GLU A 25 4.56 -0.07 -1.97
C GLU A 25 3.95 1.29 -1.67
N VAL A 26 4.79 2.23 -1.26
CA VAL A 26 4.39 3.62 -1.08
C VAL A 26 4.90 4.42 -2.27
N PHE A 27 4.12 5.41 -2.71
CA PHE A 27 4.55 6.30 -3.78
C PHE A 27 4.10 7.74 -3.48
N GLY A 28 4.44 8.67 -4.36
CA GLY A 28 4.09 10.07 -4.18
C GLY A 28 4.87 10.74 -3.05
N SER A 29 4.26 11.71 -2.40
CA SER A 29 4.94 12.57 -1.42
C SER A 29 5.50 11.80 -0.22
N ALA A 30 4.83 10.74 0.22
CA ALA A 30 5.31 9.94 1.35
C ALA A 30 6.56 9.12 1.02
N ALA A 31 6.81 8.86 -0.26
CA ALA A 31 8.00 8.15 -0.71
C ALA A 31 9.17 9.09 -0.97
N ASP A 32 8.92 10.28 -1.53
CA ASP A 32 9.96 11.17 -2.03
C ASP A 32 10.35 12.31 -1.07
N GLY A 33 9.74 12.38 0.10
CA GLY A 33 10.09 13.38 1.12
C GLY A 33 9.34 14.69 1.03
N ALA A 34 8.46 14.86 0.05
CA ALA A 34 7.63 16.07 -0.08
C ALA A 34 6.36 16.02 0.79
N PHE A 35 6.30 15.09 1.71
CA PHE A 35 5.13 14.82 2.54
C PHE A 35 4.91 15.93 3.58
N ASN A 36 3.66 16.40 3.65
CA ASN A 36 3.21 17.33 4.68
C ASN A 36 2.35 16.56 5.69
N GLU A 37 2.85 16.38 6.89
CA GLU A 37 2.21 15.54 7.90
C GLU A 37 0.81 16.02 8.32
N THR A 38 0.49 17.30 8.09
CA THR A 38 -0.82 17.83 8.46
C THR A 38 -1.84 17.79 7.34
N ARG A 39 -1.42 17.62 6.09
CA ARG A 39 -2.29 17.77 4.92
C ARG A 39 -2.22 16.64 3.91
N SER A 40 -1.08 15.97 3.82
CA SER A 40 -0.90 14.96 2.76
C SER A 40 -1.57 13.65 3.10
N ASP A 41 -2.19 13.06 2.09
CA ASP A 41 -2.64 11.67 2.15
C ASP A 41 -1.44 10.76 1.88
N ILE A 42 -1.53 9.52 2.33
CA ILE A 42 -0.49 8.52 2.01
C ILE A 42 -1.01 7.68 0.86
N ASP A 43 -0.18 7.57 -0.19
CA ASP A 43 -0.52 6.81 -1.40
C ASP A 43 0.18 5.46 -1.38
N PHE A 44 -0.59 4.39 -1.39
CA PHE A 44 -0.06 3.03 -1.45
C PHE A 44 -0.48 2.34 -2.73
N LEU A 45 0.45 1.55 -3.28
CA LEU A 45 0.19 0.63 -4.38
C LEU A 45 0.16 -0.78 -3.82
N VAL A 46 -0.95 -1.48 -3.99
CA VAL A 46 -1.14 -2.82 -3.44
C VAL A 46 -1.34 -3.85 -4.55
N GLU A 47 -0.74 -5.01 -4.35
CA GLU A 47 -1.04 -6.20 -5.15
C GLU A 47 -1.46 -7.29 -4.18
N PHE A 48 -2.68 -7.80 -4.36
CA PHE A 48 -3.23 -8.85 -3.51
C PHE A 48 -2.84 -10.23 -4.03
N ARG A 49 -2.69 -11.17 -3.10
CA ARG A 49 -2.42 -12.56 -3.45
C ARG A 49 -3.63 -13.14 -4.18
N GLN A 50 -3.36 -13.86 -5.26
CA GLN A 50 -4.41 -14.51 -6.06
C GLN A 50 -4.86 -15.84 -5.45
N ASP A 51 -4.03 -16.43 -4.60
CA ASP A 51 -4.33 -17.71 -3.95
C ASP A 51 -5.09 -17.58 -2.62
N ASP A 52 -5.42 -16.35 -2.22
CA ASP A 52 -6.20 -16.11 -1.01
C ASP A 52 -7.68 -16.31 -1.32
N PRO A 53 -8.41 -17.14 -0.53
CA PRO A 53 -9.82 -17.41 -0.78
C PRO A 53 -10.77 -16.27 -0.39
N GLY A 54 -10.27 -15.25 0.30
CA GLY A 54 -11.09 -14.14 0.75
C GLY A 54 -11.56 -13.24 -0.37
N SER A 55 -12.70 -12.57 -0.17
CA SER A 55 -13.23 -11.61 -1.11
C SER A 55 -12.27 -10.45 -1.33
N LEU A 56 -11.95 -10.14 -2.58
CA LEU A 56 -11.10 -9.01 -2.92
C LEU A 56 -11.67 -7.69 -2.40
N PHE A 57 -12.98 -7.53 -2.46
CA PHE A 57 -13.68 -6.36 -1.93
C PHE A 57 -13.39 -6.17 -0.42
N HIS A 58 -13.59 -7.23 0.37
CA HIS A 58 -13.36 -7.15 1.81
C HIS A 58 -11.88 -6.95 2.16
N ARG A 59 -11.00 -7.53 1.39
CA ARG A 59 -9.55 -7.39 1.59
C ARG A 59 -9.11 -5.96 1.29
N TYR A 60 -9.59 -5.39 0.19
CA TYR A 60 -9.26 -4.01 -0.20
C TYR A 60 -9.75 -3.00 0.84
N PHE A 61 -11.05 -3.03 1.15
CA PHE A 61 -11.62 -2.04 2.06
C PHE A 61 -11.19 -2.26 3.50
N GLY A 62 -11.00 -3.51 3.92
CA GLY A 62 -10.47 -3.81 5.25
C GLY A 62 -9.05 -3.30 5.44
N LEU A 63 -8.20 -3.50 4.45
CA LEU A 63 -6.83 -2.99 4.47
C LEU A 63 -6.81 -1.46 4.51
N GLN A 64 -7.59 -0.81 3.63
CA GLN A 64 -7.66 0.64 3.58
C GLN A 64 -8.11 1.23 4.92
N GLU A 65 -9.20 0.71 5.49
CA GLU A 65 -9.71 1.19 6.76
C GLU A 65 -8.71 0.99 7.89
N SER A 66 -8.05 -0.16 7.92
CA SER A 66 -7.06 -0.46 8.95
C SER A 66 -5.84 0.45 8.85
N LEU A 67 -5.38 0.74 7.64
CA LEU A 67 -4.28 1.67 7.42
C LEU A 67 -4.68 3.09 7.82
N GLU A 68 -5.91 3.50 7.53
CA GLU A 68 -6.42 4.81 7.94
C GLU A 68 -6.44 4.95 9.45
N LYS A 69 -6.84 3.90 10.16
CA LYS A 69 -6.82 3.89 11.63
C LYS A 69 -5.40 3.93 12.18
N LEU A 70 -4.49 3.18 11.55
CA LEU A 70 -3.11 3.12 11.98
C LEU A 70 -2.42 4.47 11.87
N PHE A 71 -2.61 5.17 10.77
CA PHE A 71 -1.94 6.44 10.50
C PHE A 71 -2.76 7.67 10.90
N GLY A 72 -4.05 7.50 11.21
CA GLY A 72 -4.91 8.62 11.59
C GLY A 72 -5.13 9.61 10.47
N ARG A 73 -5.12 9.17 9.22
CA ARG A 73 -5.30 10.01 8.04
C ARG A 73 -5.85 9.22 6.87
N LYS A 74 -6.26 9.92 5.84
CA LYS A 74 -6.76 9.29 4.62
C LYS A 74 -5.65 8.54 3.90
N ILE A 75 -5.98 7.35 3.44
CA ILE A 75 -5.09 6.49 2.67
C ILE A 75 -5.67 6.32 1.27
N ASP A 76 -4.86 6.61 0.26
CA ASP A 76 -5.20 6.29 -1.12
C ASP A 76 -4.59 4.94 -1.47
N LEU A 77 -5.45 3.94 -1.64
CA LEU A 77 -5.01 2.58 -1.91
C LEU A 77 -5.32 2.24 -3.37
N VAL A 78 -4.27 2.11 -4.17
CA VAL A 78 -4.37 1.85 -5.60
C VAL A 78 -3.93 0.41 -5.87
N THR A 79 -4.75 -0.35 -6.59
CA THR A 79 -4.35 -1.69 -7.03
C THR A 79 -3.50 -1.59 -8.30
N ALA A 80 -2.51 -2.47 -8.42
CA ALA A 80 -1.64 -2.49 -9.59
C ALA A 80 -2.45 -2.71 -10.89
N SER A 81 -3.49 -3.53 -10.83
CA SER A 81 -4.36 -3.82 -11.98
C SER A 81 -5.19 -2.62 -12.43
N ALA A 82 -5.46 -1.67 -11.53
CA ALA A 82 -6.22 -0.46 -11.86
C ALA A 82 -5.34 0.65 -12.44
N LEU A 83 -4.03 0.45 -12.43
CA LEU A 83 -3.06 1.46 -12.86
C LEU A 83 -2.85 1.37 -14.37
N THR A 84 -3.81 1.90 -15.14
CA THR A 84 -3.81 1.82 -16.61
C THR A 84 -3.37 3.11 -17.30
N ASN A 85 -3.47 4.25 -16.62
CA ASN A 85 -3.06 5.53 -17.19
C ASN A 85 -1.53 5.59 -17.28
N PRO A 86 -0.94 5.77 -18.50
CA PRO A 86 0.52 5.74 -18.63
C PRO A 86 1.23 6.89 -17.91
N TYR A 87 0.59 8.04 -17.78
CA TYR A 87 1.20 9.17 -17.07
C TYR A 87 1.26 8.92 -15.57
N LEU A 88 0.18 8.40 -15.00
CA LEU A 88 0.14 8.03 -13.59
C LEU A 88 1.11 6.88 -13.31
N LYS A 89 1.15 5.89 -14.18
CA LYS A 89 2.06 4.75 -14.06
C LYS A 89 3.52 5.20 -14.04
N ALA A 90 3.89 6.11 -14.92
CA ALA A 90 5.25 6.67 -14.96
C ALA A 90 5.57 7.43 -13.67
N SER A 91 4.63 8.23 -13.18
CA SER A 91 4.79 8.98 -11.93
C SER A 91 4.98 8.05 -10.73
N VAL A 92 4.16 7.01 -10.64
CA VAL A 92 4.28 6.00 -9.58
C VAL A 92 5.64 5.32 -9.63
N ASN A 93 6.08 4.91 -10.82
CA ASN A 93 7.36 4.22 -10.98
C ASN A 93 8.57 5.06 -10.60
N GLN A 94 8.46 6.38 -10.67
CA GLN A 94 9.54 7.28 -10.27
C GLN A 94 9.73 7.36 -8.76
N SER A 95 8.65 7.19 -7.99
CA SER A 95 8.70 7.41 -6.54
C SER A 95 8.45 6.16 -5.70
N ARG A 96 7.97 5.06 -6.30
CA ARG A 96 7.56 3.87 -5.57
C ARG A 96 8.69 3.25 -4.77
N GLN A 97 8.40 2.88 -3.52
CA GLN A 97 9.34 2.21 -2.64
C GLN A 97 8.65 1.05 -1.95
N PRO A 98 9.34 -0.10 -1.79
CA PRO A 98 8.72 -1.27 -1.15
C PRO A 98 8.51 -1.03 0.34
N VAL A 99 7.34 -1.45 0.83
CA VAL A 99 6.99 -1.41 2.24
C VAL A 99 6.81 -2.83 2.78
N TYR A 100 6.21 -3.72 1.98
CA TYR A 100 5.94 -5.09 2.38
C TYR A 100 5.97 -6.00 1.16
N ALA A 101 6.51 -7.19 1.34
CA ALA A 101 6.43 -8.27 0.36
C ALA A 101 6.19 -9.57 1.09
N SER A 102 5.22 -10.36 0.62
CA SER A 102 4.94 -11.66 1.20
C SER A 102 6.14 -12.60 1.00
N ALA A 103 6.53 -13.30 2.06
CA ALA A 103 7.59 -14.31 1.97
C ALA A 103 7.13 -15.56 1.23
N ARG A 104 5.81 -15.75 1.09
CA ARG A 104 5.23 -16.91 0.42
C ARG A 104 5.12 -16.62 -1.07
N PRO A 105 5.65 -17.50 -1.97
CA PRO A 105 5.50 -17.27 -3.39
C PRO A 105 4.03 -17.35 -3.80
N GLN A 106 3.66 -16.51 -4.76
CA GLN A 106 2.30 -16.51 -5.30
C GLN A 106 2.13 -17.71 -6.22
N ALA A 107 1.00 -18.41 -6.07
CA ALA A 107 0.66 -19.51 -6.94
C ALA A 107 0.47 -19.02 -8.37
N ALA A 108 1.06 -19.71 -9.32
CA ALA A 108 1.00 -19.35 -10.72
C ALA A 108 -0.38 -19.70 -11.33
#